data_c900902f41f1ce1d5825750e295bebc8
#
_entry.id   c900902f41f1ce1d5825750e295bebc8
#
_cell.length_a   1.000
_cell.length_b   1.000
_cell.length_c   1.000
_cell.angle_alpha   90.00
_cell.angle_beta   90.00
_cell.angle_gamma   90.00
#
_symmetry.space_group_name_H-M   'P 1'
#
loop_
_entity.id
_entity.type
_entity.pdbx_description
1 polymer ?
#
loop_
_entity_poly.entity_id
_entity_poly.type
_entity_poly.pdbx_seq_one_letter_code
_entity_poly.pdbx_strand_id
1 'polypeptide(L)'
;MDRVLGQAAVRFANTIRSKLQRRYDQLAHVAGQPFALAIADFHAQGSMTWSRQALIAYLYGEYASAEVIDGKKQAVGVKIEYLLGEQKIPAGLFRFPENAGLSAIIFSNGCSLAKFGRVLVSMTQHDEFTNTRFGEIFDRTPGALKGIPFCLDVTSPEYLDLWPQGYEPWSAELEVFHNPLAKHPLSREVLPEATHWFRQDQDTVCEAFYETQILHSRTFVQPKTQLPFTLENFLKSGTETSNSELADEL
;
A
#
# COMPACT_ATOMS: atom_id res chain seq x y z
N MET A 1 13.33 -8.11 10.09
CA MET A 1 12.65 -6.86 9.62
C MET A 1 13.68 -5.74 9.71
N ASP A 2 13.88 -4.99 8.65
CA ASP A 2 14.82 -3.87 8.66
C ASP A 2 14.35 -2.70 9.54
N ARG A 3 15.25 -1.73 9.78
CA ARG A 3 14.97 -0.61 10.69
C ARG A 3 13.84 0.30 10.18
N VAL A 4 13.81 0.58 8.88
CA VAL A 4 12.81 1.50 8.29
C VAL A 4 11.42 0.90 8.39
N LEU A 5 11.26 -0.36 7.97
CA LEU A 5 9.99 -1.08 8.08
C LEU A 5 9.53 -1.20 9.53
N GLY A 6 10.44 -1.48 10.45
CA GLY A 6 10.15 -1.58 11.87
C GLY A 6 9.65 -0.26 12.48
N GLN A 7 10.29 0.86 12.16
CA GLN A 7 9.86 2.18 12.62
C GLN A 7 8.49 2.57 12.05
N ALA A 8 8.24 2.27 10.78
CA ALA A 8 6.93 2.51 10.16
C ALA A 8 5.83 1.68 10.85
N ALA A 9 6.08 0.39 11.12
CA ALA A 9 5.14 -0.48 11.82
C ALA A 9 4.83 0.01 13.25
N VAL A 10 5.83 0.47 13.99
CA VAL A 10 5.65 1.07 15.32
C VAL A 10 4.80 2.33 15.26
N ARG A 11 4.99 3.19 14.25
CA ARG A 11 4.17 4.39 14.05
C ARG A 11 2.71 4.04 13.80
N PHE A 12 2.42 3.06 12.92
CA PHE A 12 1.06 2.57 12.72
C PHE A 12 0.48 1.99 14.01
N ALA A 13 1.25 1.19 14.74
CA ALA A 13 0.82 0.62 15.99
C ALA A 13 0.37 1.68 16.99
N ASN A 14 1.18 2.72 17.19
CA ASN A 14 0.86 3.82 18.12
C ASN A 14 -0.42 4.56 17.70
N THR A 15 -0.55 4.86 16.40
CA THR A 15 -1.72 5.56 15.86
C THR A 15 -2.99 4.73 15.99
N ILE A 16 -2.98 3.48 15.56
CA ILE A 16 -4.15 2.59 15.59
C ILE A 16 -4.57 2.31 17.04
N ARG A 17 -3.62 1.96 17.92
CA ARG A 17 -3.91 1.70 19.35
C ARG A 17 -4.53 2.91 20.03
N SER A 18 -4.01 4.12 19.77
CA SER A 18 -4.60 5.36 20.29
C SER A 18 -6.06 5.56 19.85
N LYS A 19 -6.41 5.17 18.62
CA LYS A 19 -7.79 5.23 18.13
C LYS A 19 -8.67 4.15 18.75
N LEU A 20 -8.17 2.93 18.90
CA LEU A 20 -8.90 1.83 19.54
C LEU A 20 -9.22 2.10 21.01
N GLN A 21 -8.32 2.77 21.74
CA GLN A 21 -8.55 3.18 23.15
C GLN A 21 -9.75 4.12 23.29
N ARG A 22 -10.16 4.83 22.26
CA ARG A 22 -11.33 5.72 22.26
C ARG A 22 -12.67 4.98 22.17
N ARG A 23 -12.65 3.67 21.93
CA ARG A 23 -13.82 2.80 21.88
C ARG A 23 -14.94 3.29 20.96
N TYR A 24 -14.58 3.78 19.78
CA TYR A 24 -15.56 4.24 18.79
C TYR A 24 -16.56 3.14 18.39
N ASP A 25 -16.14 1.87 18.46
CA ASP A 25 -16.98 0.68 18.25
C ASP A 25 -18.17 0.60 19.21
N GLN A 26 -18.15 1.31 20.34
CA GLN A 26 -19.19 1.32 21.37
C GLN A 26 -20.16 2.50 21.28
N LEU A 27 -19.93 3.45 20.38
CA LEU A 27 -20.86 4.56 20.17
C LEU A 27 -22.21 4.04 19.66
N ALA A 28 -23.31 4.60 20.15
CA ALA A 28 -24.66 4.09 19.88
C ALA A 28 -24.99 3.93 18.36
N HIS A 29 -24.42 4.81 17.53
CA HIS A 29 -24.60 4.76 16.07
C HIS A 29 -23.61 3.82 15.34
N VAL A 30 -22.64 3.23 16.06
CA VAL A 30 -21.66 2.29 15.51
C VAL A 30 -21.85 0.88 16.07
N ALA A 31 -22.38 0.80 17.28
CA ALA A 31 -22.57 -0.48 17.97
C ALA A 31 -23.42 -1.46 17.13
N GLY A 32 -22.90 -2.68 16.96
CA GLY A 32 -23.56 -3.70 16.15
C GLY A 32 -23.31 -3.59 14.63
N GLN A 33 -22.47 -2.63 14.19
CA GLN A 33 -22.09 -2.44 12.79
C GLN A 33 -20.61 -2.75 12.58
N PRO A 34 -20.17 -3.05 11.34
CA PRO A 34 -18.77 -3.08 10.99
C PRO A 34 -18.10 -1.73 11.28
N PHE A 35 -16.98 -1.76 12.03
CA PHE A 35 -16.19 -0.58 12.33
C PHE A 35 -14.82 -0.67 11.67
N ALA A 36 -14.48 0.29 10.81
CA ALA A 36 -13.19 0.37 10.14
C ALA A 36 -12.47 1.68 10.45
N LEU A 37 -11.15 1.66 10.49
CA LEU A 37 -10.32 2.85 10.54
C LEU A 37 -9.71 3.11 9.17
N ALA A 38 -9.88 4.32 8.62
CA ALA A 38 -9.24 4.75 7.39
C ALA A 38 -7.89 5.43 7.71
N ILE A 39 -6.85 5.03 6.98
CA ILE A 39 -5.48 5.52 7.16
C ILE A 39 -4.92 5.93 5.80
N ALA A 40 -4.33 7.13 5.76
CA ALA A 40 -3.48 7.59 4.67
C ALA A 40 -2.08 7.86 5.23
N ASP A 41 -1.04 7.41 4.52
CA ASP A 41 0.34 7.55 4.98
C ASP A 41 1.19 8.39 4.03
N PHE A 42 1.42 9.64 4.42
CA PHE A 42 2.22 10.64 3.70
C PHE A 42 3.28 11.30 4.59
N HIS A 43 3.74 10.60 5.65
CA HIS A 43 4.58 11.21 6.68
C HIS A 43 6.02 11.51 6.24
N ALA A 44 6.52 10.78 5.24
CA ALA A 44 7.88 10.95 4.73
C ALA A 44 7.95 10.68 3.23
N GLN A 45 8.96 11.24 2.60
CA GLN A 45 9.29 10.92 1.21
C GLN A 45 9.60 9.42 1.11
N GLY A 46 8.96 8.71 0.19
CA GLY A 46 9.12 7.27 0.03
C GLY A 46 8.29 6.40 0.98
N SER A 47 7.52 6.97 1.94
CA SER A 47 6.66 6.17 2.83
C SER A 47 5.74 5.21 2.07
N MET A 48 5.31 5.58 0.86
CA MET A 48 4.48 4.74 0.00
C MET A 48 5.13 3.39 -0.37
N THR A 49 6.46 3.25 -0.29
CA THR A 49 7.15 2.01 -0.67
C THR A 49 7.12 0.93 0.43
N TRP A 50 7.02 1.32 1.71
CA TRP A 50 7.07 0.37 2.85
C TRP A 50 5.80 0.33 3.69
N SER A 51 4.88 1.29 3.54
CA SER A 51 3.70 1.41 4.41
C SER A 51 2.81 0.17 4.39
N ARG A 52 2.58 -0.44 3.23
CA ARG A 52 1.80 -1.69 3.11
C ARG A 52 2.44 -2.82 3.91
N GLN A 53 3.74 -3.07 3.74
CA GLN A 53 4.45 -4.12 4.45
C GLN A 53 4.49 -3.86 5.96
N ALA A 54 4.63 -2.60 6.37
CA ALA A 54 4.56 -2.19 7.77
C ALA A 54 3.18 -2.46 8.39
N LEU A 55 2.10 -2.23 7.64
CA LEU A 55 0.75 -2.56 8.06
C LEU A 55 0.55 -4.07 8.16
N ILE A 56 0.99 -4.86 7.19
CA ILE A 56 0.93 -6.33 7.22
C ILE A 56 1.69 -6.84 8.46
N ALA A 57 2.89 -6.33 8.70
CA ALA A 57 3.68 -6.70 9.87
C ALA A 57 2.95 -6.43 11.18
N TYR A 58 2.32 -5.26 11.32
CA TYR A 58 1.59 -4.91 12.52
C TYR A 58 0.25 -5.63 12.65
N LEU A 59 -0.55 -5.73 11.57
CA LEU A 59 -1.91 -6.26 11.63
C LEU A 59 -1.92 -7.80 11.68
N TYR A 60 -1.12 -8.45 10.84
CA TYR A 60 -1.10 -9.92 10.73
C TYR A 60 0.11 -10.58 11.40
N GLY A 61 1.15 -9.82 11.74
CA GLY A 61 2.35 -10.33 12.40
C GLY A 61 3.27 -11.10 11.47
N GLU A 62 3.36 -10.65 10.21
CA GLU A 62 4.27 -11.23 9.22
C GLU A 62 4.74 -10.15 8.23
N TYR A 63 5.88 -10.37 7.60
CA TYR A 63 6.39 -9.49 6.55
C TYR A 63 7.16 -10.30 5.51
N ALA A 64 7.26 -9.77 4.29
CA ALA A 64 8.07 -10.39 3.25
C ALA A 64 9.57 -10.13 3.51
N SER A 65 10.37 -11.17 3.46
CA SER A 65 11.84 -11.12 3.55
C SER A 65 12.45 -11.81 2.34
N ALA A 66 13.64 -11.36 1.94
CA ALA A 66 14.39 -12.02 0.86
C ALA A 66 15.25 -13.14 1.45
N GLU A 67 14.99 -14.37 1.02
CA GLU A 67 15.79 -15.54 1.41
C GLU A 67 16.37 -16.24 0.17
N VAL A 68 17.44 -16.99 0.37
CA VAL A 68 18.05 -17.80 -0.70
C VAL A 68 17.51 -19.22 -0.60
N ILE A 69 16.71 -19.63 -1.57
CA ILE A 69 16.13 -20.97 -1.69
C ILE A 69 16.63 -21.56 -3.01
N ASP A 70 17.25 -22.73 -2.96
CA ASP A 70 17.85 -23.41 -4.12
C ASP A 70 18.77 -22.49 -4.97
N GLY A 71 19.59 -21.65 -4.27
CA GLY A 71 20.54 -20.74 -4.89
C GLY A 71 19.91 -19.49 -5.54
N LYS A 72 18.58 -19.29 -5.42
CA LYS A 72 17.87 -18.13 -5.93
C LYS A 72 17.32 -17.30 -4.78
N LYS A 73 17.43 -15.97 -4.86
CA LYS A 73 16.75 -15.06 -3.92
C LYS A 73 15.27 -15.04 -4.22
N GLN A 74 14.45 -15.30 -3.21
CA GLN A 74 12.98 -15.29 -3.30
C GLN A 74 12.36 -14.56 -2.11
N ALA A 75 11.18 -13.97 -2.30
CA ALA A 75 10.40 -13.41 -1.22
C ALA A 75 9.72 -14.54 -0.44
N VAL A 76 9.86 -14.52 0.89
CA VAL A 76 9.21 -15.45 1.82
C VAL A 76 8.52 -14.70 2.93
N GLY A 77 7.39 -15.22 3.41
CA GLY A 77 6.68 -14.69 4.58
C GLY A 77 7.38 -15.08 5.88
N VAL A 78 7.81 -14.08 6.67
CA VAL A 78 8.44 -14.29 7.98
C VAL A 78 7.46 -13.87 9.08
N LYS A 79 7.11 -14.81 9.98
CA LYS A 79 6.25 -14.53 11.13
C LYS A 79 7.04 -13.84 12.24
N ILE A 80 6.41 -12.84 12.89
CA ILE A 80 7.00 -12.10 14.00
C ILE A 80 6.02 -11.99 15.17
N GLU A 81 6.55 -11.94 16.38
CA GLU A 81 5.78 -11.76 17.62
C GLU A 81 5.79 -10.31 18.09
N TYR A 82 6.87 -9.58 17.80
CA TYR A 82 7.05 -8.20 18.23
C TYR A 82 7.61 -7.35 17.08
N LEU A 83 7.21 -6.09 17.05
CA LEU A 83 7.80 -5.08 16.17
C LEU A 83 9.18 -4.68 16.72
N LEU A 84 10.07 -4.21 15.83
CA LEU A 84 11.34 -3.62 16.23
C LEU A 84 11.12 -2.27 16.93
N GLY A 85 11.92 -2.03 17.99
CA GLY A 85 11.88 -0.79 18.75
C GLY A 85 12.32 -1.02 20.20
N GLU A 86 12.53 0.05 20.96
CA GLU A 86 12.88 -0.02 22.40
C GLU A 86 11.74 -0.62 23.22
N GLN A 87 10.50 -0.38 22.82
CA GLN A 87 9.31 -0.98 23.41
C GLN A 87 8.93 -2.23 22.62
N LYS A 88 8.77 -3.36 23.30
CA LYS A 88 8.24 -4.61 22.71
C LYS A 88 6.76 -4.46 22.40
N ILE A 89 6.43 -3.91 21.23
CA ILE A 89 5.06 -3.80 20.74
C ILE A 89 4.68 -5.14 20.10
N PRO A 90 3.63 -5.83 20.59
CA PRO A 90 3.16 -7.06 19.96
C PRO A 90 2.76 -6.83 18.49
N ALA A 91 3.25 -7.68 17.59
CA ALA A 91 2.83 -7.75 16.20
C ALA A 91 1.57 -8.61 16.09
N GLY A 92 0.84 -8.48 14.99
CA GLY A 92 -0.36 -9.26 14.74
C GLY A 92 -1.56 -8.75 15.54
N LEU A 93 -1.90 -7.46 15.43
CA LEU A 93 -3.05 -6.83 16.10
C LEU A 93 -4.33 -7.68 15.97
N PHE A 94 -4.54 -8.27 14.79
CA PHE A 94 -5.72 -9.08 14.48
C PHE A 94 -5.69 -10.51 15.05
N ARG A 95 -4.62 -10.90 15.77
CA ARG A 95 -4.54 -12.17 16.49
C ARG A 95 -5.16 -12.09 17.89
N PHE A 96 -5.43 -10.88 18.38
CA PHE A 96 -5.87 -10.63 19.73
C PHE A 96 -7.38 -10.36 19.80
N PRO A 97 -8.16 -11.21 20.52
CA PRO A 97 -9.62 -11.09 20.61
C PRO A 97 -10.13 -9.75 21.16
N GLU A 98 -9.35 -9.06 22.00
CA GLU A 98 -9.70 -7.74 22.50
C GLU A 98 -9.85 -6.68 21.40
N ASN A 99 -9.30 -6.92 20.21
CA ASN A 99 -9.41 -6.05 19.04
C ASN A 99 -10.55 -6.46 18.09
N ALA A 100 -11.41 -7.40 18.48
CA ALA A 100 -12.52 -7.89 17.67
C ALA A 100 -13.61 -6.82 17.38
N GLY A 101 -13.58 -5.68 18.07
CA GLY A 101 -14.42 -4.52 17.76
C GLY A 101 -14.02 -3.79 16.48
N LEU A 102 -12.78 -3.96 16.02
CA LEU A 102 -12.28 -3.42 14.74
C LEU A 102 -12.51 -4.44 13.63
N SER A 103 -13.26 -4.07 12.60
CA SER A 103 -13.58 -4.95 11.47
C SER A 103 -12.50 -4.97 10.39
N ALA A 104 -11.92 -3.79 10.11
CA ALA A 104 -10.91 -3.65 9.08
C ALA A 104 -10.09 -2.36 9.24
N ILE A 105 -8.93 -2.33 8.60
CA ILE A 105 -8.19 -1.11 8.28
C ILE A 105 -8.37 -0.84 6.78
N ILE A 106 -8.81 0.35 6.42
CA ILE A 106 -8.86 0.83 5.04
C ILE A 106 -7.64 1.72 4.85
N PHE A 107 -6.79 1.39 3.90
CA PHE A 107 -5.51 2.07 3.69
C PHE A 107 -5.36 2.57 2.26
N SER A 108 -4.74 3.72 2.09
CA SER A 108 -4.23 4.18 0.81
C SER A 108 -2.96 5.00 1.00
N ASN A 109 -1.98 4.75 0.16
CA ASN A 109 -0.81 5.60 -0.03
C ASN A 109 -0.88 6.40 -1.35
N GLY A 110 -1.94 6.23 -2.12
CA GLY A 110 -2.20 6.90 -3.39
C GLY A 110 -3.24 8.03 -3.35
N CYS A 111 -3.94 8.23 -2.23
CA CYS A 111 -4.98 9.29 -2.08
C CYS A 111 -4.36 10.69 -1.97
N SER A 112 -3.82 11.21 -3.06
CA SER A 112 -3.17 12.52 -3.16
C SER A 112 -3.86 13.42 -4.18
N LEU A 113 -3.56 14.72 -4.15
CA LEU A 113 -4.01 15.67 -5.18
C LEU A 113 -3.57 15.24 -6.59
N ALA A 114 -2.38 14.64 -6.71
CA ALA A 114 -1.91 14.10 -7.98
C ALA A 114 -2.82 13.00 -8.54
N LYS A 115 -3.45 12.18 -7.68
CA LYS A 115 -4.44 11.20 -8.11
C LYS A 115 -5.68 11.86 -8.69
N PHE A 116 -6.21 12.90 -8.05
CA PHE A 116 -7.37 13.64 -8.59
C PHE A 116 -7.05 14.19 -9.98
N GLY A 117 -5.88 14.83 -10.15
CA GLY A 117 -5.45 15.37 -11.44
C GLY A 117 -5.34 14.31 -12.52
N ARG A 118 -4.65 13.18 -12.26
CA ARG A 118 -4.47 12.14 -13.29
C ARG A 118 -5.76 11.38 -13.63
N VAL A 119 -6.64 11.11 -12.65
CA VAL A 119 -7.94 10.50 -12.91
C VAL A 119 -8.79 11.42 -13.79
N LEU A 120 -8.85 12.72 -13.46
CA LEU A 120 -9.57 13.69 -14.29
C LEU A 120 -9.00 13.75 -15.71
N VAL A 121 -7.67 13.82 -15.86
CA VAL A 121 -7.01 13.89 -17.17
C VAL A 121 -7.25 12.60 -17.97
N SER A 122 -7.13 11.42 -17.36
CA SER A 122 -7.40 10.15 -18.05
C SER A 122 -8.84 10.02 -18.53
N MET A 123 -9.81 10.58 -17.79
CA MET A 123 -11.23 10.57 -18.17
C MET A 123 -11.57 11.62 -19.24
N THR A 124 -10.99 12.82 -19.16
CA THR A 124 -11.33 13.95 -20.05
C THR A 124 -10.41 14.10 -21.25
N GLN A 125 -9.28 13.37 -21.27
CA GLN A 125 -8.26 13.45 -22.32
C GLN A 125 -7.76 14.89 -22.53
N HIS A 126 -7.66 15.66 -21.43
CA HIS A 126 -7.18 17.04 -21.49
C HIS A 126 -5.74 17.10 -21.98
N ASP A 127 -5.41 18.04 -22.87
CA ASP A 127 -4.20 17.96 -23.67
C ASP A 127 -3.17 19.10 -23.45
N GLU A 128 -3.37 20.02 -22.50
CA GLU A 128 -2.41 21.10 -22.23
C GLU A 128 -1.15 20.61 -21.50
N PHE A 129 -1.28 19.53 -20.71
CA PHE A 129 -0.21 18.97 -19.90
C PHE A 129 0.00 17.49 -20.18
N THR A 130 1.25 17.06 -20.09
CA THR A 130 1.59 15.63 -20.00
C THR A 130 1.55 15.25 -18.52
N ASN A 131 0.80 14.20 -18.21
CA ASN A 131 0.71 13.61 -16.88
C ASN A 131 1.34 12.22 -16.93
N THR A 132 2.62 12.13 -16.59
CA THR A 132 3.35 10.86 -16.60
C THR A 132 3.26 10.21 -15.23
N ARG A 133 2.66 9.04 -15.15
CA ARG A 133 2.67 8.19 -13.96
C ARG A 133 3.80 7.19 -14.07
N PHE A 134 4.60 7.07 -13.00
CA PHE A 134 5.68 6.11 -12.90
C PHE A 134 5.70 5.45 -11.53
N GLY A 135 6.16 4.22 -11.47
CA GLY A 135 6.17 3.43 -10.26
C GLY A 135 6.43 1.96 -10.52
N GLU A 136 5.89 1.11 -9.67
CA GLU A 136 6.00 -0.33 -9.80
C GLU A 136 4.64 -1.01 -9.70
N ILE A 137 4.41 -1.99 -10.58
CA ILE A 137 3.27 -2.90 -10.58
C ILE A 137 3.68 -4.18 -9.85
N PHE A 138 2.77 -4.82 -9.14
CA PHE A 138 3.01 -6.07 -8.46
C PHE A 138 3.41 -7.16 -9.47
N ASP A 139 4.59 -7.76 -9.27
CA ASP A 139 5.04 -8.92 -10.03
C ASP A 139 4.42 -10.19 -9.42
N ARG A 140 3.57 -10.86 -10.20
CA ARG A 140 2.87 -12.09 -9.78
C ARG A 140 3.73 -13.35 -9.92
N THR A 141 4.98 -13.21 -10.40
CA THR A 141 5.92 -14.33 -10.46
C THR A 141 6.20 -14.84 -9.03
N PRO A 142 6.02 -16.15 -8.76
CA PRO A 142 6.28 -16.70 -7.43
C PRO A 142 7.69 -16.35 -6.95
N GLY A 143 7.78 -15.77 -5.75
CA GLY A 143 9.05 -15.38 -5.15
C GLY A 143 9.66 -14.07 -5.66
N ALA A 144 8.96 -13.30 -6.50
CA ALA A 144 9.43 -11.99 -6.97
C ALA A 144 9.77 -11.06 -5.79
N LEU A 145 10.94 -10.42 -5.86
CA LEU A 145 11.45 -9.50 -4.83
C LEU A 145 11.11 -8.04 -5.11
N LYS A 146 10.80 -7.70 -6.35
CA LYS A 146 10.55 -6.34 -6.81
C LYS A 146 9.32 -6.33 -7.71
N GLY A 147 8.67 -5.18 -7.77
CA GLY A 147 7.64 -4.95 -8.77
C GLY A 147 8.23 -4.75 -10.17
N ILE A 148 7.35 -4.72 -11.16
CA ILE A 148 7.67 -4.41 -12.56
C ILE A 148 7.59 -2.89 -12.71
N PRO A 149 8.70 -2.19 -13.06
CA PRO A 149 8.68 -0.75 -13.22
C PRO A 149 7.87 -0.33 -14.43
N PHE A 150 7.13 0.77 -14.30
CA PHE A 150 6.39 1.37 -15.41
C PHE A 150 6.55 2.90 -15.41
N CYS A 151 6.40 3.50 -16.59
CA CYS A 151 6.38 4.95 -16.78
C CYS A 151 5.52 5.25 -18.00
N LEU A 152 4.28 5.73 -17.79
CA LEU A 152 3.26 5.90 -18.82
C LEU A 152 2.60 7.27 -18.72
N ASP A 153 2.29 7.87 -19.86
CA ASP A 153 1.37 9.00 -19.93
C ASP A 153 -0.05 8.50 -19.60
N VAL A 154 -0.77 9.20 -18.71
CA VAL A 154 -2.09 8.77 -18.26
C VAL A 154 -3.18 8.85 -19.32
N THR A 155 -2.88 9.49 -20.47
CA THR A 155 -3.76 9.54 -21.64
C THR A 155 -3.39 8.52 -22.71
N SER A 156 -2.26 7.81 -22.55
CA SER A 156 -1.82 6.82 -23.53
C SER A 156 -2.72 5.58 -23.54
N PRO A 157 -2.89 4.92 -24.71
CA PRO A 157 -3.63 3.67 -24.78
C PRO A 157 -3.10 2.62 -23.80
N GLU A 158 -1.77 2.50 -23.66
CA GLU A 158 -1.12 1.55 -22.77
C GLU A 158 -1.48 1.78 -21.31
N TYR A 159 -1.71 3.04 -20.89
CA TYR A 159 -2.16 3.35 -19.55
C TYR A 159 -3.65 3.05 -19.36
N LEU A 160 -4.47 3.41 -20.35
CA LEU A 160 -5.92 3.21 -20.29
C LEU A 160 -6.29 1.73 -20.30
N ASP A 161 -5.52 0.91 -21.04
CA ASP A 161 -5.68 -0.55 -21.11
C ASP A 161 -5.37 -1.27 -19.77
N LEU A 162 -4.72 -0.58 -18.81
CA LEU A 162 -4.55 -1.12 -17.46
C LEU A 162 -5.89 -1.25 -16.69
N TRP A 163 -6.93 -0.58 -17.16
CA TRP A 163 -8.21 -0.44 -16.44
C TRP A 163 -9.37 -0.97 -17.28
N PRO A 164 -10.21 -1.89 -16.74
CA PRO A 164 -11.31 -2.49 -17.50
C PRO A 164 -12.30 -1.49 -18.12
N GLN A 165 -12.47 -0.32 -17.49
CA GLN A 165 -13.35 0.76 -17.93
C GLN A 165 -12.66 1.79 -18.84
N GLY A 166 -11.37 1.60 -19.18
CA GLY A 166 -10.61 2.53 -20.02
C GLY A 166 -10.21 3.85 -19.33
N TYR A 167 -10.28 3.93 -18.01
CA TYR A 167 -9.76 5.04 -17.20
C TYR A 167 -9.44 4.58 -15.78
N GLU A 168 -8.56 5.29 -15.07
CA GLU A 168 -8.20 4.95 -13.69
C GLU A 168 -9.38 5.14 -12.73
N PRO A 169 -9.81 4.11 -12.00
CA PRO A 169 -10.88 4.24 -11.01
C PRO A 169 -10.40 4.93 -9.72
N TRP A 170 -11.34 5.57 -9.02
CA TRP A 170 -11.06 6.18 -7.73
C TRP A 170 -10.61 5.17 -6.66
N SER A 171 -11.09 3.94 -6.76
CA SER A 171 -10.79 2.81 -5.86
C SER A 171 -9.42 2.19 -6.10
N ALA A 172 -8.75 2.44 -7.23
CA ALA A 172 -7.37 2.00 -7.46
C ALA A 172 -6.47 2.46 -6.30
N GLU A 173 -5.56 1.60 -5.85
CA GLU A 173 -4.66 1.83 -4.70
C GLU A 173 -5.38 1.92 -3.34
N LEU A 174 -6.67 1.56 -3.27
CA LEU A 174 -7.38 1.38 -2.00
C LEU A 174 -7.22 -0.05 -1.53
N GLU A 175 -6.80 -0.23 -0.28
CA GLU A 175 -6.55 -1.53 0.32
C GLU A 175 -7.36 -1.70 1.60
N VAL A 176 -7.96 -2.87 1.77
CA VAL A 176 -8.76 -3.22 2.95
C VAL A 176 -8.13 -4.42 3.64
N PHE A 177 -7.63 -4.23 4.84
CA PHE A 177 -7.08 -5.28 5.69
C PHE A 177 -8.14 -5.77 6.66
N HIS A 178 -8.66 -6.97 6.42
CA HIS A 178 -9.76 -7.55 7.21
C HIS A 178 -9.26 -8.20 8.50
N ASN A 179 -9.98 -7.93 9.60
CA ASN A 179 -9.75 -8.61 10.86
C ASN A 179 -10.52 -9.95 10.89
N PRO A 180 -9.83 -11.10 10.92
CA PRO A 180 -10.48 -12.42 10.94
C PRO A 180 -11.27 -12.67 12.24
N LEU A 181 -10.99 -11.93 13.32
CA LEU A 181 -11.67 -12.05 14.61
C LEU A 181 -12.77 -10.99 14.80
N ALA A 182 -13.11 -10.22 13.76
CA ALA A 182 -14.10 -9.15 13.86
C ALA A 182 -15.46 -9.66 14.32
N LYS A 183 -16.07 -9.00 15.33
CA LYS A 183 -17.45 -9.29 15.77
C LYS A 183 -18.47 -9.00 14.68
N HIS A 184 -18.23 -7.94 13.92
CA HIS A 184 -19.04 -7.48 12.81
C HIS A 184 -18.13 -7.33 11.58
N PRO A 185 -17.92 -8.41 10.81
CA PRO A 185 -17.01 -8.37 9.65
C PRO A 185 -17.46 -7.35 8.61
N LEU A 186 -16.51 -6.62 8.03
CA LEU A 186 -16.78 -5.77 6.88
C LEU A 186 -16.92 -6.64 5.63
N SER A 187 -18.08 -6.55 4.93
CA SER A 187 -18.25 -7.23 3.64
C SER A 187 -17.33 -6.64 2.59
N ARG A 188 -16.76 -7.48 1.73
CA ARG A 188 -15.97 -7.04 0.56
C ARG A 188 -16.84 -6.28 -0.45
N GLU A 189 -18.14 -6.53 -0.48
CA GLU A 189 -19.10 -5.84 -1.34
C GLU A 189 -19.27 -4.34 -1.03
N VAL A 190 -18.81 -3.89 0.16
CA VAL A 190 -18.84 -2.46 0.52
C VAL A 190 -17.83 -1.66 -0.30
N LEU A 191 -16.69 -2.28 -0.63
CA LEU A 191 -15.62 -1.68 -1.45
C LEU A 191 -15.11 -2.71 -2.47
N PRO A 192 -15.97 -3.15 -3.42
CA PRO A 192 -15.68 -4.31 -4.27
C PRO A 192 -14.45 -4.14 -5.17
N GLU A 193 -14.13 -2.91 -5.54
CA GLU A 193 -12.98 -2.62 -6.41
C GLU A 193 -11.67 -2.39 -5.66
N ALA A 194 -11.67 -2.46 -4.32
CA ALA A 194 -10.45 -2.34 -3.53
C ALA A 194 -9.65 -3.65 -3.56
N THR A 195 -8.39 -3.55 -3.17
CA THR A 195 -7.57 -4.73 -2.86
C THR A 195 -7.87 -5.20 -1.45
N HIS A 196 -8.25 -6.46 -1.28
CA HIS A 196 -8.58 -7.05 0.01
C HIS A 196 -7.48 -7.97 0.52
N TRP A 197 -7.05 -7.73 1.76
CA TRP A 197 -6.10 -8.54 2.50
C TRP A 197 -6.82 -9.26 3.63
N PHE A 198 -6.65 -10.57 3.75
CA PHE A 198 -7.30 -11.40 4.76
C PHE A 198 -6.48 -12.64 5.11
N ARG A 199 -6.85 -13.31 6.18
CA ARG A 199 -6.24 -14.59 6.55
C ARG A 199 -7.00 -15.74 5.88
N GLN A 200 -6.25 -16.61 5.21
CA GLN A 200 -6.72 -17.89 4.74
C GLN A 200 -5.78 -18.95 5.33
N ASP A 201 -6.33 -19.79 6.22
CA ASP A 201 -5.55 -20.73 7.02
C ASP A 201 -4.41 -20.02 7.81
N GLN A 202 -3.17 -20.30 7.46
CA GLN A 202 -1.99 -19.73 8.12
C GLN A 202 -1.34 -18.57 7.36
N ASP A 203 -1.88 -18.24 6.18
CA ASP A 203 -1.27 -17.27 5.27
C ASP A 203 -2.07 -15.96 5.18
N THR A 204 -1.39 -14.86 4.95
CA THR A 204 -2.02 -13.60 4.55
C THR A 204 -2.17 -13.59 3.04
N VAL A 205 -3.41 -13.51 2.57
CA VAL A 205 -3.78 -13.57 1.16
C VAL A 205 -4.24 -12.20 0.71
N CYS A 206 -3.91 -11.87 -0.53
CA CYS A 206 -4.33 -10.65 -1.21
C CYS A 206 -5.23 -11.01 -2.39
N GLU A 207 -6.41 -10.40 -2.45
CA GLU A 207 -7.32 -10.46 -3.59
C GLU A 207 -7.50 -9.05 -4.14
N ALA A 208 -7.03 -8.83 -5.36
CA ALA A 208 -7.14 -7.56 -6.05
C ALA A 208 -8.22 -7.64 -7.13
N PHE A 209 -9.10 -6.63 -7.19
CA PHE A 209 -10.12 -6.52 -8.23
C PHE A 209 -9.48 -6.28 -9.60
N TYR A 210 -8.46 -5.43 -9.66
CA TYR A 210 -7.73 -5.15 -10.90
C TYR A 210 -6.56 -6.12 -11.07
N GLU A 211 -6.37 -6.64 -12.28
CA GLU A 211 -5.19 -7.45 -12.60
C GLU A 211 -3.91 -6.65 -12.38
N THR A 212 -3.94 -5.36 -12.72
CA THR A 212 -2.84 -4.44 -12.47
C THR A 212 -2.94 -3.88 -11.06
N GLN A 213 -2.17 -4.44 -10.14
CA GLN A 213 -2.00 -3.90 -8.79
C GLN A 213 -0.77 -3.01 -8.73
N ILE A 214 -0.97 -1.71 -8.57
CA ILE A 214 0.13 -0.76 -8.42
C ILE A 214 0.61 -0.77 -6.96
N LEU A 215 1.89 -1.09 -6.77
CA LEU A 215 2.52 -1.13 -5.46
C LEU A 215 2.72 0.27 -4.88
N HIS A 216 3.30 1.13 -5.69
CA HIS A 216 3.47 2.55 -5.42
C HIS A 216 3.67 3.30 -6.74
N SER A 217 3.34 4.57 -6.75
CA SER A 217 3.55 5.39 -7.94
C SER A 217 3.63 6.88 -7.59
N ARG A 218 4.20 7.63 -8.52
CA ARG A 218 4.18 9.10 -8.52
C ARG A 218 3.67 9.59 -9.85
N THR A 219 3.11 10.80 -9.87
CA THR A 219 2.68 11.47 -11.10
C THR A 219 3.50 12.73 -11.26
N PHE A 220 4.09 12.87 -12.43
CA PHE A 220 4.82 14.05 -12.86
C PHE A 220 3.97 14.81 -13.88
N VAL A 221 3.72 16.10 -13.62
CA VAL A 221 2.89 16.95 -14.48
C VAL A 221 3.79 18.00 -15.09
N GLN A 222 3.78 18.11 -16.41
CA GLN A 222 4.58 19.10 -17.14
C GLN A 222 3.82 19.63 -18.37
N PRO A 223 4.08 20.87 -18.81
CA PRO A 223 3.55 21.35 -20.08
C PRO A 223 4.00 20.47 -21.26
N LYS A 224 3.13 20.19 -22.22
CA LYS A 224 3.46 19.39 -23.43
C LYS A 224 4.61 19.95 -24.25
N THR A 225 4.97 21.21 -24.06
CA THR A 225 6.12 21.84 -24.71
C THR A 225 7.47 21.35 -24.18
N GLN A 226 7.51 20.63 -23.07
CA GLN A 226 8.72 20.03 -22.51
C GLN A 226 8.88 18.58 -22.94
N LEU A 227 10.13 18.09 -22.96
CA LEU A 227 10.41 16.68 -23.26
C LEU A 227 9.73 15.76 -22.21
N PRO A 228 9.10 14.66 -22.66
CA PRO A 228 8.42 13.75 -21.75
C PRO A 228 9.38 13.15 -20.72
N PHE A 229 8.89 12.95 -19.50
CA PHE A 229 9.57 12.16 -18.48
C PHE A 229 9.58 10.68 -18.91
N THR A 230 10.74 10.04 -18.87
CA THR A 230 10.92 8.67 -19.37
C THR A 230 11.22 7.69 -18.25
N LEU A 231 11.06 6.39 -18.51
CA LEU A 231 11.46 5.31 -17.60
C LEU A 231 12.95 5.38 -17.26
N GLU A 232 13.80 5.77 -18.21
CA GLU A 232 15.25 5.93 -17.98
C GLU A 232 15.51 7.03 -16.94
N ASN A 233 14.80 8.16 -17.02
CA ASN A 233 14.89 9.24 -16.03
C ASN A 233 14.40 8.78 -14.65
N PHE A 234 13.35 7.97 -14.60
CA PHE A 234 12.86 7.37 -13.36
C PHE A 234 13.90 6.45 -12.72
N LEU A 235 14.50 5.55 -13.49
CA LEU A 235 15.50 4.61 -12.97
C LEU A 235 16.77 5.32 -12.50
N LYS A 236 17.20 6.37 -13.18
CA LYS A 236 18.36 7.21 -12.76
C LYS A 236 18.07 7.94 -11.45
N SER A 237 16.87 8.51 -11.28
CA SER A 237 16.52 9.23 -10.05
C SER A 237 16.47 8.32 -8.82
N GLY A 238 16.14 7.04 -8.98
CA GLY A 238 16.13 6.04 -7.91
C GLY A 238 17.54 5.64 -7.44
N THR A 239 18.54 5.74 -8.32
CA THR A 239 19.95 5.45 -7.96
C THR A 239 20.64 6.60 -7.27
N GLU A 240 20.26 7.84 -7.54
CA GLU A 240 20.82 9.02 -6.87
C GLU A 240 20.36 9.15 -5.41
N THR A 241 19.10 8.80 -5.12
CA THR A 241 18.57 8.86 -3.75
C THR A 241 19.20 7.81 -2.83
N SER A 242 19.56 6.63 -3.36
CA SER A 242 20.23 5.59 -2.57
C SER A 242 21.71 5.90 -2.28
N ASN A 243 22.35 6.73 -3.11
CA ASN A 243 23.77 7.12 -2.91
C ASN A 243 23.91 8.34 -1.99
N SER A 244 22.91 9.23 -1.91
CA SER A 244 22.95 10.40 -1.01
C SER A 244 22.66 10.04 0.45
N GLU A 245 21.84 9.03 0.70
CA GLU A 245 21.57 8.55 2.08
C GLU A 245 22.75 7.77 2.68
N LEU A 246 23.61 7.18 1.84
CA LEU A 246 24.83 6.48 2.29
C LEU A 246 26.04 7.43 2.49
N ALA A 247 25.99 8.63 1.95
CA ALA A 247 27.08 9.61 2.08
C ALA A 247 26.97 10.49 3.35
N ASP A 248 25.78 10.61 3.93
CA ASP A 248 25.55 11.39 5.15
C ASP A 248 25.71 10.56 6.45
N GLU A 249 26.01 9.26 6.36
CA GLU A 249 26.28 8.37 7.51
C GLU A 249 27.79 7.96 7.66
N LEU A 250 28.70 8.58 6.94
CA LEU A 250 30.16 8.46 7.12
C LEU A 250 30.78 9.75 7.67
#